data_228107fc4998e0057e702b7ce481bb89
#
_entry.id   228107fc4998e0057e702b7ce481bb89
#
_cell.length_a   1.000
_cell.length_b   1.000
_cell.length_c   1.000
_cell.angle_alpha   90.00
_cell.angle_beta   90.00
_cell.angle_gamma   90.00
#
_symmetry.space_group_name_H-M   'P 1'
#
loop_
_entity.id
_entity.type
_entity.pdbx_description
1 polymer ?
#
loop_
_entity_poly.entity_id
_entity_poly.type
_entity_poly.pdbx_seq_one_letter_code
_entity_poly.pdbx_strand_id
1 'polypeptide(L)'
;MSSRKRAQQVSEPDALASTAEYFAIYSRVESILGKANEPLLGLHLHAANLRNLEHFHTRVGLGEITVTMISILCVLYHTPGLSQSDLARIIRVERMTAGVHVEKCVARGLVSRKKVPGDRRRYALALTSKGRQAIHGIRRRIPDHEGHLAKRLTARERRQLVTLLDKVGHD
;
A
#
# COMPACT_ATOMS: atom_id res chain seq x y z
N MET A 1 42.39 4.28 -16.71
CA MET A 1 41.92 4.94 -15.47
C MET A 1 40.37 4.89 -15.54
N SER A 2 39.82 3.93 -14.85
CA SER A 2 38.39 3.61 -14.93
C SER A 2 37.71 4.06 -13.61
N SER A 3 36.92 5.11 -13.69
CA SER A 3 36.15 5.64 -12.54
C SER A 3 34.79 4.99 -12.50
N ARG A 4 34.62 3.87 -11.77
CA ARG A 4 33.34 3.26 -11.46
C ARG A 4 32.63 4.15 -10.45
N LYS A 5 31.63 4.93 -10.89
CA LYS A 5 30.66 5.56 -10.01
C LYS A 5 29.87 4.47 -9.28
N ARG A 6 30.10 4.33 -7.97
CA ARG A 6 29.23 3.58 -7.07
C ARG A 6 27.87 4.26 -7.08
N ALA A 7 26.87 3.56 -7.59
CA ALA A 7 25.49 3.90 -7.31
C ALA A 7 25.30 3.75 -5.79
N GLN A 8 25.02 4.85 -5.10
CA GLN A 8 24.59 4.83 -3.71
C GLN A 8 23.25 4.09 -3.67
N GLN A 9 23.29 2.90 -3.12
CA GLN A 9 22.10 2.19 -2.67
C GLN A 9 21.48 3.09 -1.59
N VAL A 10 20.33 3.71 -1.93
CA VAL A 10 19.48 4.32 -0.92
C VAL A 10 18.95 3.13 -0.12
N SER A 11 19.54 2.90 1.05
CA SER A 11 19.03 1.96 2.03
C SER A 11 17.59 2.37 2.35
N GLU A 12 16.67 1.40 2.29
CA GLU A 12 15.36 1.58 2.93
C GLU A 12 15.61 2.12 4.34
N PRO A 13 14.84 3.12 4.81
CA PRO A 13 15.07 3.69 6.13
C PRO A 13 15.01 2.55 7.15
N ASP A 14 16.13 2.37 7.85
CA ASP A 14 16.29 1.45 8.96
C ASP A 14 15.10 1.54 9.91
N ALA A 15 14.66 0.36 10.33
CA ALA A 15 13.74 0.07 11.41
C ALA A 15 12.93 1.28 11.87
N LEU A 16 11.71 1.40 11.35
CA LEU A 16 10.71 2.36 11.78
C LEU A 16 10.83 2.57 13.30
N ALA A 17 11.23 3.76 13.69
CA ALA A 17 11.09 4.23 15.05
C ALA A 17 9.73 3.78 15.55
N SER A 18 9.64 3.33 16.80
CA SER A 18 8.39 2.78 17.33
C SER A 18 7.25 3.76 17.06
N THR A 19 6.03 3.28 16.89
CA THR A 19 4.86 4.13 16.69
C THR A 19 4.79 5.26 17.72
N ALA A 20 5.28 5.04 18.93
CA ALA A 20 5.38 6.04 20.00
C ALA A 20 6.40 7.16 19.69
N GLU A 21 7.55 6.83 19.14
CA GLU A 21 8.56 7.84 18.72
C GLU A 21 8.07 8.69 17.56
N TYR A 22 7.36 8.09 16.59
CA TYR A 22 6.67 8.84 15.55
C TYR A 22 5.68 9.84 16.14
N PHE A 23 4.85 9.42 17.11
CA PHE A 23 3.90 10.33 17.75
C PHE A 23 4.56 11.50 18.48
N ALA A 24 5.69 11.27 19.16
CA ALA A 24 6.44 12.32 19.82
C ALA A 24 7.00 13.34 18.81
N ILE A 25 7.47 12.86 17.64
CA ILE A 25 7.94 13.72 16.56
C ILE A 25 6.77 14.51 15.95
N TYR A 26 5.63 13.86 15.67
CA TYR A 26 4.45 14.51 15.08
C TYR A 26 3.85 15.58 15.99
N SER A 27 3.81 15.38 17.31
CA SER A 27 3.37 16.41 18.25
C SER A 27 4.27 17.65 18.20
N ARG A 28 5.58 17.45 18.01
CA ARG A 28 6.54 18.56 17.81
C ARG A 28 6.34 19.27 16.48
N VAL A 29 6.13 18.50 15.39
CA VAL A 29 5.83 19.06 14.05
C VAL A 29 4.56 19.90 14.10
N GLU A 30 3.51 19.42 14.76
CA GLU A 30 2.26 20.13 14.93
C GLU A 30 2.45 21.45 15.70
N SER A 31 3.29 21.45 16.74
CA SER A 31 3.63 22.68 17.49
C SER A 31 4.40 23.72 16.67
N ILE A 32 5.14 23.29 15.65
CA ILE A 32 5.94 24.17 14.76
C ILE A 32 5.09 24.68 13.58
N LEU A 33 4.29 23.81 12.97
CA LEU A 33 3.57 24.11 11.72
C LEU A 33 2.11 24.49 11.94
N GLY A 34 1.51 24.07 13.06
CA GLY A 34 0.11 24.35 13.39
C GLY A 34 -0.07 25.75 13.97
N LYS A 35 -1.22 26.36 13.71
CA LYS A 35 -1.69 27.49 14.53
C LYS A 35 -2.17 26.94 15.87
N ALA A 36 -1.94 27.71 16.94
CA ALA A 36 -2.45 27.36 18.25
C ALA A 36 -3.96 27.02 18.15
N ASN A 37 -4.34 25.78 18.54
CA ASN A 37 -5.71 25.26 18.55
C ASN A 37 -6.30 24.69 17.24
N GLU A 38 -5.56 24.60 16.14
CA GLU A 38 -6.05 23.91 14.93
C GLU A 38 -5.22 22.66 14.65
N PRO A 39 -5.75 21.44 14.87
CA PRO A 39 -5.04 20.21 14.55
C PRO A 39 -4.79 20.08 13.04
N LEU A 40 -3.58 19.69 12.68
CA LEU A 40 -3.21 19.50 11.27
C LEU A 40 -3.76 18.18 10.74
N LEU A 41 -4.84 18.22 9.97
CA LEU A 41 -5.52 17.06 9.41
C LEU A 41 -4.55 16.09 8.71
N GLY A 42 -3.61 16.63 7.90
CA GLY A 42 -2.62 15.82 7.19
C GLY A 42 -1.74 14.98 8.11
N LEU A 43 -1.32 15.52 9.27
CA LEU A 43 -0.53 14.78 10.26
C LEU A 43 -1.35 13.65 10.89
N HIS A 44 -2.60 13.89 11.25
CA HIS A 44 -3.48 12.87 11.82
C HIS A 44 -3.77 11.74 10.83
N LEU A 45 -4.01 12.08 9.56
CA LEU A 45 -4.19 11.08 8.50
C LEU A 45 -2.93 10.24 8.30
N HIS A 46 -1.76 10.88 8.27
CA HIS A 46 -0.49 10.18 8.12
C HIS A 46 -0.23 9.24 9.31
N ALA A 47 -0.39 9.72 10.54
CA ALA A 47 -0.22 8.92 11.74
C ALA A 47 -1.22 7.73 11.81
N ALA A 48 -2.47 7.93 11.40
CA ALA A 48 -3.46 6.87 11.30
C ALA A 48 -3.06 5.82 10.24
N ASN A 49 -2.56 6.28 9.09
CA ASN A 49 -2.09 5.39 8.02
C ASN A 49 -0.88 4.56 8.45
N LEU A 50 0.08 5.13 9.18
CA LEU A 50 1.22 4.36 9.71
C LEU A 50 0.76 3.19 10.60
N ARG A 51 -0.18 3.43 11.54
CA ARG A 51 -0.74 2.36 12.39
C ARG A 51 -1.48 1.31 11.58
N ASN A 52 -2.24 1.76 10.56
CA ASN A 52 -2.93 0.87 9.64
C ASN A 52 -1.92 -0.05 8.93
N LEU A 53 -0.86 0.50 8.36
CA LEU A 53 0.18 -0.24 7.65
C LEU A 53 0.90 -1.23 8.58
N GLU A 54 1.32 -0.80 9.76
CA GLU A 54 1.99 -1.64 10.76
C GLU A 54 1.14 -2.86 11.13
N HIS A 55 -0.12 -2.63 11.53
CA HIS A 55 -1.03 -3.72 11.87
C HIS A 55 -1.34 -4.61 10.66
N PHE A 56 -1.46 -4.02 9.47
CA PHE A 56 -1.71 -4.76 8.25
C PHE A 56 -0.55 -5.70 7.92
N HIS A 57 0.69 -5.20 7.99
CA HIS A 57 1.89 -6.02 7.74
C HIS A 57 2.03 -7.17 8.75
N THR A 58 1.76 -6.91 10.01
CA THR A 58 1.96 -7.91 11.08
C THR A 58 0.85 -8.96 11.13
N ARG A 59 -0.38 -8.62 10.76
CA ARG A 59 -1.55 -9.49 10.98
C ARG A 59 -2.26 -9.95 9.70
N VAL A 60 -2.29 -9.15 8.66
CA VAL A 60 -3.00 -9.46 7.41
C VAL A 60 -2.04 -9.96 6.34
N GLY A 61 -0.87 -9.37 6.25
CA GLY A 61 0.14 -9.71 5.26
C GLY A 61 0.52 -11.19 5.32
N LEU A 62 0.74 -11.76 4.14
CA LEU A 62 1.28 -13.11 3.98
C LEU A 62 2.80 -13.02 3.85
N GLY A 63 3.48 -12.74 4.98
CA GLY A 63 4.91 -12.50 4.99
C GLY A 63 5.28 -11.19 4.28
N GLU A 64 6.19 -11.24 3.30
CA GLU A 64 6.68 -10.06 2.57
C GLU A 64 5.69 -9.46 1.53
N ILE A 65 4.39 -9.73 1.61
CA ILE A 65 3.39 -9.14 0.71
C ILE A 65 3.05 -7.74 1.21
N THR A 66 3.45 -6.73 0.45
CA THR A 66 3.17 -5.31 0.76
C THR A 66 1.74 -4.92 0.38
N VAL A 67 1.24 -3.80 0.93
CA VAL A 67 -0.08 -3.23 0.58
C VAL A 67 -0.19 -2.99 -0.92
N THR A 68 0.87 -2.46 -1.57
CA THR A 68 0.90 -2.26 -3.02
C THR A 68 0.75 -3.58 -3.78
N MET A 69 1.42 -4.65 -3.34
CA MET A 69 1.25 -5.98 -3.95
C MET A 69 -0.19 -6.48 -3.79
N ILE A 70 -0.82 -6.24 -2.64
CA ILE A 70 -2.23 -6.60 -2.44
C ILE A 70 -3.13 -5.82 -3.38
N SER A 71 -2.91 -4.51 -3.55
CA SER A 71 -3.66 -3.70 -4.52
C SER A 71 -3.51 -4.27 -5.94
N ILE A 72 -2.31 -4.67 -6.34
CA ILE A 72 -2.05 -5.35 -7.63
C ILE A 72 -2.88 -6.63 -7.74
N LEU A 73 -2.84 -7.48 -6.71
CA LEU A 73 -3.59 -8.73 -6.71
C LEU A 73 -5.10 -8.50 -6.78
N CYS A 74 -5.63 -7.52 -6.02
CA CYS A 74 -7.05 -7.17 -6.05
C CYS A 74 -7.50 -6.67 -7.42
N VAL A 75 -6.74 -5.76 -8.04
CA VAL A 75 -7.05 -5.26 -9.38
C VAL A 75 -7.04 -6.38 -10.40
N LEU A 76 -6.01 -7.24 -10.40
CA LEU A 76 -5.91 -8.37 -11.33
C LEU A 76 -6.92 -9.49 -11.05
N TYR A 77 -7.47 -9.56 -9.85
CA TYR A 77 -8.57 -10.48 -9.53
C TYR A 77 -9.86 -10.10 -10.27
N HIS A 78 -10.15 -8.80 -10.35
CA HIS A 78 -11.34 -8.27 -11.02
C HIS A 78 -11.11 -7.99 -12.50
N THR A 79 -9.89 -7.59 -12.88
CA THR A 79 -9.56 -7.17 -14.26
C THR A 79 -8.28 -7.86 -14.72
N PRO A 80 -8.35 -9.14 -15.11
CA PRO A 80 -7.19 -9.84 -15.69
C PRO A 80 -6.87 -9.29 -17.08
N GLY A 81 -5.60 -9.39 -17.48
CA GLY A 81 -5.15 -8.98 -18.80
C GLY A 81 -4.65 -7.54 -18.92
N LEU A 82 -4.63 -6.78 -17.84
CA LEU A 82 -4.10 -5.43 -17.83
C LEU A 82 -2.62 -5.39 -18.18
N SER A 83 -2.20 -4.32 -18.89
CA SER A 83 -0.78 -3.99 -19.01
C SER A 83 -0.24 -3.43 -17.69
N GLN A 84 1.08 -3.47 -17.51
CA GLN A 84 1.72 -2.88 -16.34
C GLN A 84 1.44 -1.36 -16.22
N SER A 85 1.33 -0.66 -17.34
CA SER A 85 1.03 0.78 -17.38
C SER A 85 -0.41 1.08 -16.93
N ASP A 86 -1.38 0.27 -17.40
CA ASP A 86 -2.78 0.43 -16.99
C ASP A 86 -2.94 0.10 -15.51
N LEU A 87 -2.26 -0.95 -15.04
CA LEU A 87 -2.25 -1.33 -13.64
C LEU A 87 -1.70 -0.18 -12.76
N ALA A 88 -0.54 0.41 -13.12
CA ALA A 88 0.06 1.52 -12.40
C ALA A 88 -0.89 2.71 -12.25
N ARG A 89 -1.60 3.05 -13.34
CA ARG A 89 -2.61 4.12 -13.36
C ARG A 89 -3.78 3.83 -12.41
N ILE A 90 -4.28 2.59 -12.43
CA ILE A 90 -5.42 2.18 -11.57
C ILE A 90 -5.04 2.25 -10.09
N ILE A 91 -3.86 1.73 -9.72
CA ILE A 91 -3.41 1.74 -8.32
C ILE A 91 -2.76 3.08 -7.89
N ARG A 92 -2.73 4.07 -8.79
CA ARG A 92 -2.20 5.42 -8.57
C ARG A 92 -0.75 5.44 -8.03
N VAL A 93 0.11 4.64 -8.66
CA VAL A 93 1.56 4.65 -8.39
C VAL A 93 2.35 4.90 -9.67
N GLU A 94 3.58 5.35 -9.54
CA GLU A 94 4.47 5.49 -10.69
C GLU A 94 4.71 4.16 -11.39
N ARG A 95 4.90 4.20 -12.71
CA ARG A 95 5.11 3.02 -13.54
C ARG A 95 6.31 2.17 -13.09
N MET A 96 7.40 2.83 -12.66
CA MET A 96 8.59 2.13 -12.15
C MET A 96 8.27 1.40 -10.85
N THR A 97 7.62 2.05 -9.91
CA THR A 97 7.17 1.47 -8.65
C THR A 97 6.24 0.29 -8.87
N ALA A 98 5.24 0.43 -9.76
CA ALA A 98 4.38 -0.68 -10.15
C ALA A 98 5.19 -1.84 -10.72
N GLY A 99 6.21 -1.54 -11.55
CA GLY A 99 7.11 -2.53 -12.14
C GLY A 99 7.81 -3.38 -11.09
N VAL A 100 8.44 -2.75 -10.11
CA VAL A 100 9.14 -3.43 -9.00
C VAL A 100 8.19 -4.37 -8.24
N HIS A 101 6.98 -3.90 -7.92
CA HIS A 101 6.02 -4.72 -7.19
C HIS A 101 5.42 -5.85 -8.04
N VAL A 102 5.20 -5.62 -9.34
CA VAL A 102 4.78 -6.68 -10.28
C VAL A 102 5.86 -7.74 -10.38
N GLU A 103 7.15 -7.37 -10.49
CA GLU A 103 8.27 -8.34 -10.49
C GLU A 103 8.28 -9.16 -9.20
N LYS A 104 8.12 -8.52 -8.05
CA LYS A 104 8.00 -9.24 -6.76
C LYS A 104 6.82 -10.21 -6.75
N CYS A 105 5.67 -9.84 -7.33
CA CYS A 105 4.52 -10.74 -7.45
C CYS A 105 4.80 -11.92 -8.41
N VAL A 106 5.48 -11.67 -9.52
CA VAL A 106 5.86 -12.72 -10.49
C VAL A 106 6.87 -13.67 -9.88
N ALA A 107 7.93 -13.16 -9.23
CA ALA A 107 8.95 -13.97 -8.57
C ALA A 107 8.36 -14.89 -7.49
N ARG A 108 7.29 -14.45 -6.81
CA ARG A 108 6.55 -15.27 -5.84
C ARG A 108 5.52 -16.22 -6.47
N GLY A 109 5.38 -16.18 -7.78
CA GLY A 109 4.41 -16.99 -8.52
C GLY A 109 2.96 -16.60 -8.27
N LEU A 110 2.69 -15.35 -7.85
CA LEU A 110 1.34 -14.83 -7.60
C LEU A 110 0.70 -14.26 -8.87
N VAL A 111 1.52 -13.68 -9.75
CA VAL A 111 1.12 -13.08 -11.02
C VAL A 111 1.89 -13.74 -12.16
N SER A 112 1.24 -13.95 -13.28
CA SER A 112 1.84 -14.39 -14.54
C SER A 112 1.83 -13.26 -15.56
N ARG A 113 2.83 -13.26 -16.44
CA ARG A 113 2.92 -12.40 -17.62
C ARG A 113 2.74 -13.24 -18.87
N LYS A 114 1.79 -12.87 -19.70
CA LYS A 114 1.57 -13.50 -21.02
C LYS A 114 1.79 -12.47 -22.11
N LYS A 115 2.51 -12.84 -23.15
CA LYS A 115 2.64 -11.99 -24.35
C LYS A 115 1.26 -11.80 -24.97
N VAL A 116 0.97 -10.58 -25.40
CA VAL A 116 -0.27 -10.28 -26.13
C VAL A 116 -0.07 -10.73 -27.58
N PRO A 117 -0.96 -11.56 -28.14
CA PRO A 117 -0.90 -11.91 -29.56
C PRO A 117 -0.90 -10.66 -30.43
N GLY A 118 0.02 -10.57 -31.39
CA GLY A 118 0.15 -9.42 -32.29
C GLY A 118 0.95 -8.23 -31.75
N ASP A 119 1.27 -8.17 -30.45
CA ASP A 119 2.10 -7.11 -29.88
C ASP A 119 3.23 -7.68 -29.00
N ARG A 120 4.42 -7.76 -29.57
CA ARG A 120 5.61 -8.31 -28.89
C ARG A 120 6.10 -7.47 -27.71
N ARG A 121 5.64 -6.21 -27.57
CA ARG A 121 6.06 -5.27 -26.52
C ARG A 121 5.09 -5.23 -25.35
N ARG A 122 3.89 -5.78 -25.51
CA ARG A 122 2.85 -5.78 -24.47
C ARG A 122 2.76 -7.15 -23.77
N TYR A 123 2.68 -7.09 -22.46
CA TYR A 123 2.39 -8.23 -21.61
C TYR A 123 1.08 -7.99 -20.88
N ALA A 124 0.23 -8.99 -20.89
CA ALA A 124 -0.98 -9.07 -20.10
C ALA A 124 -0.65 -9.73 -18.75
N LEU A 125 -1.05 -9.07 -17.67
CA LEU A 125 -0.88 -9.55 -16.30
C LEU A 125 -2.13 -10.31 -15.86
N ALA A 126 -1.96 -11.44 -15.19
CA ALA A 126 -3.05 -12.21 -14.63
C ALA A 126 -2.63 -12.91 -13.34
N LEU A 127 -3.59 -13.16 -12.45
CA LEU A 127 -3.34 -13.98 -11.27
C LEU A 127 -3.10 -15.44 -11.66
N THR A 128 -2.16 -16.04 -10.97
CA THR A 128 -2.01 -17.52 -10.94
C THR A 128 -3.03 -18.13 -9.96
N SER A 129 -3.12 -19.46 -9.90
CA SER A 129 -3.90 -20.13 -8.85
C SER A 129 -3.39 -19.77 -7.45
N LYS A 130 -2.06 -19.68 -7.26
CA LYS A 130 -1.44 -19.23 -6.00
C LYS A 130 -1.81 -17.79 -5.65
N GLY A 131 -1.85 -16.88 -6.65
CA GLY A 131 -2.29 -15.50 -6.46
C GLY A 131 -3.76 -15.42 -6.00
N ARG A 132 -4.64 -16.21 -6.59
CA ARG A 132 -6.05 -16.30 -6.15
C ARG A 132 -6.17 -16.82 -4.72
N GLN A 133 -5.43 -17.88 -4.38
CA GLN A 133 -5.40 -18.39 -3.00
C GLN A 133 -4.90 -17.34 -2.00
N ALA A 134 -3.88 -16.55 -2.37
CA ALA A 134 -3.37 -15.47 -1.53
C ALA A 134 -4.45 -14.42 -1.26
N ILE A 135 -5.21 -13.97 -2.28
CA ILE A 135 -6.34 -13.04 -2.11
C ILE A 135 -7.40 -13.62 -1.17
N HIS A 136 -7.78 -14.89 -1.33
CA HIS A 136 -8.73 -15.52 -0.42
C HIS A 136 -8.21 -15.58 1.02
N GLY A 137 -6.91 -15.82 1.21
CA GLY A 137 -6.26 -15.78 2.52
C GLY A 137 -6.30 -14.39 3.16
N ILE A 138 -5.99 -13.35 2.41
CA ILE A 138 -6.06 -11.95 2.85
C ILE A 138 -7.50 -11.60 3.23
N ARG A 139 -8.46 -11.86 2.36
CA ARG A 139 -9.88 -11.55 2.58
C ARG A 139 -10.42 -12.09 3.90
N ARG A 140 -9.98 -13.28 4.32
CA ARG A 140 -10.40 -13.86 5.61
C ARG A 140 -9.88 -13.11 6.83
N ARG A 141 -8.76 -12.37 6.70
CA ARG A 141 -8.13 -11.63 7.80
C ARG A 141 -8.56 -10.16 7.88
N ILE A 142 -9.17 -9.64 6.81
CA ILE A 142 -9.64 -8.25 6.78
C ILE A 142 -10.61 -7.91 7.91
N PRO A 143 -11.62 -8.74 8.26
CA PRO A 143 -12.54 -8.42 9.34
C PRO A 143 -11.84 -8.18 10.69
N ASP A 144 -10.84 -8.99 11.02
CA ASP A 144 -10.07 -8.86 12.27
C ASP A 144 -9.22 -7.58 12.25
N HIS A 145 -8.62 -7.27 11.11
CA HIS A 145 -7.86 -6.05 10.92
C HIS A 145 -8.75 -4.80 11.08
N GLU A 146 -9.89 -4.77 10.41
CA GLU A 146 -10.87 -3.70 10.49
C GLU A 146 -11.43 -3.53 11.91
N GLY A 147 -11.70 -4.65 12.59
CA GLY A 147 -12.08 -4.65 14.00
C GLY A 147 -11.01 -4.05 14.91
N HIS A 148 -9.75 -4.34 14.64
CA HIS A 148 -8.63 -3.76 15.39
C HIS A 148 -8.50 -2.25 15.18
N LEU A 149 -8.57 -1.78 13.93
CA LEU A 149 -8.51 -0.35 13.64
C LEU A 149 -9.65 0.43 14.28
N ALA A 150 -10.85 -0.15 14.26
CA ALA A 150 -12.05 0.50 14.79
C ALA A 150 -12.31 0.22 16.28
N LYS A 151 -11.42 -0.48 17.00
CA LYS A 151 -11.69 -0.97 18.38
C LYS A 151 -12.06 0.11 19.39
N ARG A 152 -11.67 1.36 19.15
CA ARG A 152 -11.97 2.51 20.02
C ARG A 152 -13.10 3.39 19.48
N LEU A 153 -13.70 3.01 18.35
CA LEU A 153 -14.78 3.74 17.70
C LEU A 153 -16.10 3.00 17.91
N THR A 154 -17.14 3.75 18.23
CA THR A 154 -18.51 3.25 18.10
C THR A 154 -18.85 3.01 16.62
N ALA A 155 -19.87 2.21 16.36
CA ALA A 155 -20.34 1.97 14.99
C ALA A 155 -20.77 3.27 14.27
N ARG A 156 -21.27 4.26 15.02
CA ARG A 156 -21.63 5.59 14.48
C ARG A 156 -20.40 6.37 14.09
N GLU A 157 -19.40 6.48 14.97
CA GLU A 157 -18.15 7.19 14.70
C GLU A 157 -17.37 6.58 13.54
N ARG A 158 -17.33 5.24 13.46
CA ARG A 158 -16.70 4.55 12.32
C ARG A 158 -17.35 4.94 10.99
N ARG A 159 -18.68 4.93 10.90
CA ARG A 159 -19.39 5.36 9.68
C ARG A 159 -19.13 6.83 9.37
N GLN A 160 -19.17 7.68 10.38
CA GLN A 160 -18.91 9.11 10.22
C GLN A 160 -17.49 9.38 9.73
N LEU A 161 -16.49 8.70 10.30
CA LEU A 161 -15.09 8.82 9.89
C LEU A 161 -14.90 8.44 8.42
N VAL A 162 -15.47 7.30 7.96
CA VAL A 162 -15.42 6.90 6.53
C VAL A 162 -16.03 7.99 5.65
N THR A 163 -17.24 8.48 6.00
CA THR A 163 -17.89 9.56 5.23
C THR A 163 -17.07 10.84 5.16
N LEU A 164 -16.36 11.19 6.25
CA LEU A 164 -15.50 12.37 6.28
C LEU A 164 -14.23 12.17 5.46
N LEU A 165 -13.62 10.98 5.53
CA LEU A 165 -12.45 10.64 4.73
C LEU A 165 -12.75 10.66 3.23
N ASP A 166 -13.95 10.23 2.82
CA ASP A 166 -14.39 10.27 1.41
C ASP A 166 -14.49 11.71 0.86
N LYS A 167 -14.58 12.73 1.74
CA LYS A 167 -14.60 14.14 1.35
C LYS A 167 -13.20 14.78 1.31
N VAL A 168 -12.20 14.13 1.89
CA VAL A 168 -10.84 14.67 1.96
C VAL A 168 -10.16 14.51 0.61
N GLY A 169 -9.66 15.63 0.06
CA GLY A 169 -8.88 15.61 -1.20
C GLY A 169 -9.70 15.38 -2.47
N HIS A 170 -11.03 15.53 -2.42
CA HIS A 170 -11.88 15.61 -3.60
C HIS A 170 -12.15 17.11 -3.92
N ASP A 171 -11.73 17.53 -5.11
CA ASP A 171 -12.11 18.80 -5.74
C ASP A 171 -13.50 18.70 -6.36
#